data_da8f69ff187fc2ad82bb1c7657ef8eca
#
_entry.id   da8f69ff187fc2ad82bb1c7657ef8eca
#
_cell.length_a   1.000
_cell.length_b   1.000
_cell.length_c   1.000
_cell.angle_alpha   90.00
_cell.angle_beta   90.00
_cell.angle_gamma   90.00
#
_symmetry.space_group_name_H-M   'P 1'
#
loop_
_entity.id
_entity.type
_entity.pdbx_description
1 polymer ?
#
loop_
_entity_poly.entity_id
_entity_poly.type
_entity_poly.pdbx_seq_one_letter_code
_entity_poly.pdbx_strand_id
1 'polypeptide(L)'
;MARTGRPPKPVEQKRRTGNPGGRPLPKADVVALPVAFAAPEPHRPLGSVGRDVWDRTWRACGAWLRTESDAEQVLIVAELSDERHRLRVHVLQNPDDWRTRKALRELEKLLQAGMSTLGMTPVDRSRMGVGEVRENEFAKLHSKIAARRKATGT
;
A
#
# COMPACT_ATOMS: atom_id res chain seq x y z
N MET A 1 9.72 -22.85 6.28
CA MET A 1 8.62 -23.85 6.38
C MET A 1 7.38 -23.25 5.75
N ALA A 2 6.84 -23.87 4.68
CA ALA A 2 5.61 -23.41 4.04
C ALA A 2 4.42 -23.61 5.00
N ARG A 3 3.63 -22.58 5.24
CA ARG A 3 2.37 -22.68 6.00
C ARG A 3 1.37 -23.45 5.16
N THR A 4 1.19 -24.74 5.46
CA THR A 4 0.13 -25.58 4.92
C THR A 4 -1.18 -25.23 5.62
N GLY A 5 -2.15 -24.70 4.88
CA GLY A 5 -3.50 -24.43 5.40
C GLY A 5 -4.19 -23.28 4.69
N ARG A 6 -5.52 -23.23 4.80
CA ARG A 6 -6.33 -22.15 4.24
C ARG A 6 -5.93 -20.82 4.87
N PRO A 7 -5.68 -19.76 4.08
CA PRO A 7 -5.34 -18.44 4.62
C PRO A 7 -6.41 -17.98 5.63
N PRO A 8 -6.01 -17.36 6.74
CA PRO A 8 -6.94 -16.91 7.77
C PRO A 8 -7.90 -15.84 7.20
N LYS A 9 -9.17 -15.91 7.59
CA LYS A 9 -10.16 -14.92 7.21
C LYS A 9 -9.76 -13.53 7.73
N PRO A 10 -10.04 -12.44 6.99
CA PRO A 10 -9.81 -11.07 7.42
C PRO A 10 -10.45 -10.77 8.78
N VAL A 11 -9.79 -9.93 9.59
CA VAL A 11 -10.22 -9.58 10.94
C VAL A 11 -11.63 -8.96 10.94
N GLU A 12 -11.94 -8.10 9.98
CA GLU A 12 -13.27 -7.51 9.83
C GLU A 12 -14.37 -8.53 9.57
N GLN A 13 -14.08 -9.51 8.70
CA GLN A 13 -15.02 -10.59 8.46
C GLN A 13 -15.28 -11.40 9.73
N LYS A 14 -14.25 -11.64 10.55
CA LYS A 14 -14.40 -12.30 11.85
C LYS A 14 -15.22 -11.47 12.82
N ARG A 15 -15.04 -10.15 12.86
CA ARG A 15 -15.85 -9.26 13.69
C ARG A 15 -17.32 -9.27 13.27
N ARG A 16 -17.60 -9.17 11.97
CA ARG A 16 -18.98 -9.21 11.42
C ARG A 16 -19.70 -10.53 11.68
N THR A 17 -18.97 -11.64 11.71
CA THR A 17 -19.51 -13.00 11.97
C THR A 17 -19.47 -13.41 13.46
N GLY A 18 -19.23 -12.46 14.37
CA GLY A 18 -19.24 -12.72 15.81
C GLY A 18 -18.02 -13.49 16.33
N ASN A 19 -16.92 -13.56 15.56
CA ASN A 19 -15.66 -14.23 15.93
C ASN A 19 -15.87 -15.70 16.41
N PRO A 20 -16.43 -16.60 15.59
CA PRO A 20 -16.81 -17.95 16.00
C PRO A 20 -15.65 -18.81 16.52
N GLY A 21 -14.40 -18.39 16.29
CA GLY A 21 -13.19 -19.07 16.81
C GLY A 21 -12.76 -18.61 18.20
N GLY A 22 -13.43 -17.64 18.83
CA GLY A 22 -13.18 -17.16 20.20
C GLY A 22 -11.77 -16.58 20.46
N ARG A 23 -10.87 -16.56 19.47
CA ARG A 23 -9.51 -16.04 19.65
C ARG A 23 -9.53 -14.50 19.73
N PRO A 24 -8.72 -13.89 20.61
CA PRO A 24 -8.60 -12.43 20.67
C PRO A 24 -8.31 -11.86 19.29
N LEU A 25 -9.15 -10.96 18.83
CA LEU A 25 -8.92 -10.23 17.60
C LEU A 25 -8.04 -9.00 17.91
N PRO A 26 -7.09 -8.65 17.04
CA PRO A 26 -6.34 -7.41 17.22
C PRO A 26 -7.30 -6.23 17.41
N LYS A 27 -7.02 -5.39 18.42
CA LYS A 27 -7.73 -4.12 18.54
C LYS A 27 -7.41 -3.32 17.27
N ALA A 28 -8.43 -2.75 16.64
CA ALA A 28 -8.19 -1.78 15.61
C ALA A 28 -7.60 -0.55 16.29
N ASP A 29 -6.30 -0.40 16.29
CA ASP A 29 -5.69 0.88 16.60
C ASP A 29 -6.17 1.84 15.50
N VAL A 30 -6.93 2.83 15.91
CA VAL A 30 -7.26 3.96 15.05
C VAL A 30 -5.98 4.77 14.92
N VAL A 31 -5.17 4.40 13.92
CA VAL A 31 -3.99 5.20 13.57
C VAL A 31 -4.55 6.53 13.08
N ALA A 32 -4.39 7.58 13.87
CA ALA A 32 -4.65 8.94 13.43
C ALA A 32 -3.77 9.15 12.18
N LEU A 33 -4.40 9.47 11.04
CA LEU A 33 -3.66 9.80 9.83
C LEU A 33 -2.73 10.95 10.14
N PRO A 34 -1.42 10.80 9.99
CA PRO A 34 -0.53 11.95 10.02
C PRO A 34 -0.92 12.88 8.87
N VAL A 35 -1.06 14.15 9.18
CA VAL A 35 -1.25 15.22 8.22
C VAL A 35 -0.11 15.12 7.20
N ALA A 36 -0.45 14.81 5.95
CA ALA A 36 0.44 14.79 4.77
C ALA A 36 1.89 14.33 5.08
N PHE A 37 2.12 13.02 5.01
CA PHE A 37 3.48 12.49 5.10
C PHE A 37 4.21 12.86 3.79
N ALA A 38 5.22 13.74 3.88
CA ALA A 38 6.10 14.02 2.77
C ALA A 38 6.98 12.78 2.52
N ALA A 39 7.00 12.29 1.28
CA ALA A 39 7.88 11.19 0.92
C ALA A 39 9.34 11.61 1.14
N PRO A 40 10.18 10.75 1.75
CA PRO A 40 11.61 11.01 1.84
C PRO A 40 12.23 11.01 0.44
N GLU A 41 13.38 11.67 0.28
CA GLU A 41 14.11 11.63 -0.98
C GLU A 41 14.71 10.24 -1.19
N PRO A 42 14.51 9.58 -2.36
CA PRO A 42 15.11 8.29 -2.63
C PRO A 42 16.63 8.43 -2.75
N HIS A 43 17.37 7.53 -2.13
CA HIS A 43 18.84 7.59 -2.13
C HIS A 43 19.49 7.02 -3.41
N ARG A 44 18.69 6.50 -4.35
CA ARG A 44 19.09 6.13 -5.71
C ARG A 44 18.17 6.78 -6.74
N PRO A 45 18.68 7.09 -7.94
CA PRO A 45 17.88 7.69 -8.99
C PRO A 45 16.78 6.74 -9.46
N LEU A 46 15.58 7.27 -9.62
CA LEU A 46 14.42 6.57 -10.16
C LEU A 46 14.01 7.19 -11.50
N GLY A 47 13.45 6.37 -12.38
CA GLY A 47 12.74 6.87 -13.55
C GLY A 47 11.41 7.51 -13.15
N SER A 48 10.71 8.08 -14.13
CA SER A 48 9.46 8.80 -13.87
C SER A 48 8.36 7.93 -13.23
N VAL A 49 8.25 6.68 -13.68
CA VAL A 49 7.26 5.73 -13.15
C VAL A 49 7.65 5.28 -11.74
N GLY A 50 8.92 4.96 -11.52
CA GLY A 50 9.42 4.58 -10.21
C GLY A 50 9.29 5.71 -9.20
N ARG A 51 9.57 6.96 -9.60
CA ARG A 51 9.38 8.14 -8.74
C ARG A 51 7.91 8.32 -8.36
N ASP A 52 6.99 8.19 -9.29
CA ASP A 52 5.56 8.26 -9.00
C ASP A 52 5.11 7.14 -8.03
N VAL A 53 5.63 5.91 -8.21
CA VAL A 53 5.35 4.79 -7.31
C VAL A 53 5.93 5.06 -5.92
N TRP A 54 7.15 5.58 -5.82
CA TRP A 54 7.79 5.97 -4.56
C TRP A 54 6.93 6.97 -3.79
N ASP A 55 6.60 8.10 -4.41
CA ASP A 55 5.85 9.18 -3.77
C ASP A 55 4.44 8.71 -3.36
N ARG A 56 3.78 7.94 -4.22
CA ARG A 56 2.47 7.38 -3.93
C ARG A 56 2.49 6.37 -2.79
N THR A 57 3.52 5.51 -2.73
CA THR A 57 3.66 4.51 -1.67
C THR A 57 3.85 5.18 -0.31
N TRP A 58 4.74 6.14 -0.19
CA TRP A 58 4.94 6.88 1.06
C TRP A 58 3.69 7.65 1.46
N ARG A 59 2.99 8.28 0.52
CA ARG A 59 1.73 8.98 0.79
C ARG A 59 0.63 8.04 1.29
N ALA A 60 0.51 6.85 0.70
CA ALA A 60 -0.56 5.91 1.04
C ALA A 60 -0.24 5.05 2.26
N CYS A 61 1.03 4.71 2.45
CA CYS A 61 1.50 3.71 3.42
C CYS A 61 2.34 4.32 4.56
N GLY A 62 2.64 5.61 4.52
CA GLY A 62 3.49 6.30 5.50
C GLY A 62 3.01 6.21 6.95
N ALA A 63 1.73 5.86 7.17
CA ALA A 63 1.19 5.63 8.50
C ALA A 63 1.80 4.40 9.21
N TRP A 64 2.33 3.42 8.48
CA TRP A 64 2.92 2.20 9.02
C TRP A 64 4.32 1.91 8.51
N LEU A 65 4.79 2.58 7.45
CA LEU A 65 6.16 2.46 6.95
C LEU A 65 7.11 3.35 7.75
N ARG A 66 8.31 2.82 7.97
CA ARG A 66 9.41 3.55 8.63
C ARG A 66 10.48 3.88 7.61
N THR A 67 10.87 5.14 7.54
CA THR A 67 11.89 5.63 6.61
C THR A 67 13.23 4.91 6.78
N GLU A 68 13.59 4.53 8.01
CA GLU A 68 14.88 3.93 8.33
C GLU A 68 14.96 2.45 7.95
N SER A 69 13.87 1.70 8.05
CA SER A 69 13.84 0.25 7.82
C SER A 69 13.25 -0.16 6.49
N ASP A 70 12.24 0.59 6.00
CA ASP A 70 11.41 0.14 4.89
C ASP A 70 11.73 0.87 3.57
N ALA A 71 12.56 1.94 3.63
CA ALA A 71 12.92 2.72 2.46
C ALA A 71 13.52 1.88 1.33
N GLU A 72 14.42 0.94 1.67
CA GLU A 72 15.03 0.05 0.67
C GLU A 72 13.98 -0.84 0.00
N GLN A 73 13.02 -1.38 0.73
CA GLN A 73 11.97 -2.20 0.18
C GLN A 73 11.04 -1.40 -0.74
N VAL A 74 10.71 -0.17 -0.37
CA VAL A 74 9.93 0.74 -1.21
C VAL A 74 10.71 1.10 -2.48
N LEU A 75 12.03 1.30 -2.36
CA LEU A 75 12.90 1.62 -3.48
C LEU A 75 12.98 0.47 -4.49
N ILE A 76 13.14 -0.78 -4.03
CA ILE A 76 13.10 -1.96 -4.89
C ILE A 76 11.77 -2.03 -5.66
N VAL A 77 10.63 -1.80 -5.01
CA VAL A 77 9.32 -1.79 -5.67
C VAL A 77 9.22 -0.68 -6.72
N ALA A 78 9.80 0.48 -6.44
CA ALA A 78 9.85 1.60 -7.40
C ALA A 78 10.74 1.28 -8.61
N GLU A 79 11.93 0.73 -8.40
CA GLU A 79 12.85 0.30 -9.46
C GLU A 79 12.24 -0.80 -10.35
N LEU A 80 11.61 -1.81 -9.73
CA LEU A 80 10.89 -2.85 -10.46
C LEU A 80 9.72 -2.28 -11.28
N SER A 81 9.11 -1.20 -10.83
CA SER A 81 8.03 -0.53 -11.56
C SER A 81 8.55 0.19 -12.81
N ASP A 82 9.73 0.80 -12.75
CA ASP A 82 10.41 1.38 -13.91
C ASP A 82 10.80 0.29 -14.94
N GLU A 83 11.33 -0.83 -14.46
CA GLU A 83 11.69 -1.96 -15.32
C GLU A 83 10.44 -2.58 -15.96
N ARG A 84 9.37 -2.75 -15.19
CA ARG A 84 8.08 -3.21 -15.70
C ARG A 84 7.56 -2.30 -16.81
N HIS A 85 7.68 -1.00 -16.65
CA HIS A 85 7.26 -0.05 -17.67
C HIS A 85 8.05 -0.26 -18.97
N ARG A 86 9.38 -0.35 -18.89
CA ARG A 86 10.25 -0.59 -20.06
C ARG A 86 9.92 -1.89 -20.76
N LEU A 87 9.81 -3.00 -20.02
CA LEU A 87 9.45 -4.30 -20.58
C LEU A 87 8.06 -4.28 -21.21
N ARG A 88 7.10 -3.58 -20.58
CA ARG A 88 5.74 -3.46 -21.12
C ARG A 88 5.70 -2.72 -22.44
N VAL A 89 6.43 -1.62 -22.57
CA VAL A 89 6.58 -0.89 -23.84
C VAL A 89 7.17 -1.78 -24.91
N HIS A 90 8.25 -2.52 -24.59
CA HIS A 90 8.88 -3.43 -25.54
C HIS A 90 7.94 -4.54 -26.02
N VAL A 91 7.19 -5.17 -25.10
CA VAL A 91 6.21 -6.22 -25.45
C VAL A 91 5.09 -5.68 -26.34
N LEU A 92 4.67 -4.43 -26.15
CA LEU A 92 3.64 -3.82 -27.01
C LEU A 92 4.16 -3.57 -28.45
N GLN A 93 5.45 -3.23 -28.58
CA GLN A 93 6.10 -3.01 -29.87
C GLN A 93 6.47 -4.33 -30.57
N ASN A 94 6.77 -5.37 -29.79
CA ASN A 94 7.24 -6.67 -30.27
C ASN A 94 6.39 -7.82 -29.68
N PRO A 95 5.14 -7.99 -30.14
CA PRO A 95 4.20 -8.93 -29.53
C PRO A 95 4.62 -10.39 -29.65
N ASP A 96 5.50 -10.73 -30.59
CA ASP A 96 5.99 -12.08 -30.79
C ASP A 96 7.24 -12.44 -29.96
N ASP A 97 7.83 -11.46 -29.27
CA ASP A 97 8.96 -11.70 -28.35
C ASP A 97 8.49 -12.38 -27.06
N TRP A 98 8.47 -13.71 -27.11
CA TRP A 98 8.08 -14.53 -25.98
C TRP A 98 9.04 -14.43 -24.78
N ARG A 99 10.35 -14.13 -25.03
CA ARG A 99 11.36 -14.00 -23.99
C ARG A 99 11.09 -12.78 -23.12
N THR A 100 10.88 -11.64 -23.74
CA THR A 100 10.52 -10.41 -23.00
C THR A 100 9.16 -10.54 -22.31
N ARG A 101 8.19 -11.22 -22.94
CA ARG A 101 6.91 -11.52 -22.25
C ARG A 101 7.09 -12.42 -21.02
N LYS A 102 7.99 -13.41 -21.09
CA LYS A 102 8.32 -14.25 -19.94
C LYS A 102 8.99 -13.42 -18.85
N ALA A 103 10.01 -12.61 -19.21
CA ALA A 103 10.68 -11.72 -18.26
C ALA A 103 9.70 -10.76 -17.57
N LEU A 104 8.78 -10.16 -18.31
CA LEU A 104 7.74 -9.30 -17.75
C LEU A 104 6.87 -10.03 -16.73
N ARG A 105 6.44 -11.25 -16.99
CA ARG A 105 5.63 -12.04 -16.05
C ARG A 105 6.38 -12.40 -14.76
N GLU A 106 7.67 -12.73 -14.86
CA GLU A 106 8.51 -13.02 -13.71
C GLU A 106 8.72 -11.76 -12.85
N LEU A 107 8.99 -10.63 -13.50
CA LEU A 107 9.11 -9.34 -12.83
C LEU A 107 7.79 -8.93 -12.16
N GLU A 108 6.64 -9.14 -12.80
CA GLU A 108 5.32 -8.84 -12.20
C GLU A 108 5.04 -9.68 -10.95
N LYS A 109 5.52 -10.92 -10.87
CA LYS A 109 5.44 -11.73 -9.65
C LYS A 109 6.28 -11.13 -8.51
N LEU A 110 7.51 -10.71 -8.82
CA LEU A 110 8.39 -10.06 -7.84
C LEU A 110 7.80 -8.74 -7.35
N LEU A 111 7.28 -7.94 -8.27
CA LEU A 111 6.63 -6.67 -7.94
C LEU A 111 5.40 -6.89 -7.04
N GLN A 112 4.57 -7.88 -7.36
CA GLN A 112 3.40 -8.22 -6.57
C GLN A 112 3.78 -8.71 -5.16
N ALA A 113 4.84 -9.53 -5.05
CA ALA A 113 5.37 -9.96 -3.76
C ALA A 113 5.91 -8.77 -2.95
N GLY A 114 6.65 -7.85 -3.58
CA GLY A 114 7.14 -6.63 -2.94
C GLY A 114 6.01 -5.73 -2.45
N MET A 115 4.96 -5.52 -3.25
CA MET A 115 3.77 -4.77 -2.83
C MET A 115 3.05 -5.44 -1.65
N SER A 116 3.00 -6.77 -1.62
CA SER A 116 2.38 -7.52 -0.51
C SER A 116 3.18 -7.36 0.78
N THR A 117 4.51 -7.38 0.73
CA THR A 117 5.36 -7.16 1.92
C THR A 117 5.19 -5.76 2.51
N LEU A 118 4.95 -4.75 1.69
CA LEU A 118 4.66 -3.38 2.11
C LEU A 118 3.22 -3.17 2.61
N GLY A 119 2.38 -4.20 2.57
CA GLY A 119 0.98 -4.09 2.96
C GLY A 119 0.12 -3.27 1.99
N MET A 120 0.52 -3.17 0.74
CA MET A 120 -0.19 -2.36 -0.26
C MET A 120 -1.50 -3.01 -0.73
N THR A 121 -1.70 -4.32 -0.49
CA THR A 121 -2.96 -4.99 -0.83
C THR A 121 -3.97 -4.90 0.31
N PRO A 122 -5.29 -4.89 0.03
CA PRO A 122 -6.33 -4.88 1.08
C PRO A 122 -6.21 -6.08 2.03
N VAL A 123 -5.82 -7.25 1.51
CA VAL A 123 -5.66 -8.48 2.30
C VAL A 123 -4.48 -8.34 3.27
N ASP A 124 -3.37 -7.78 2.83
CA ASP A 124 -2.18 -7.62 3.67
C ASP A 124 -2.41 -6.57 4.75
N ARG A 125 -3.06 -5.44 4.42
CA ARG A 125 -3.48 -4.44 5.42
C ARG A 125 -4.38 -5.06 6.49
N SER A 126 -5.33 -5.89 6.09
CA SER A 126 -6.19 -6.61 7.03
C SER A 126 -5.42 -7.59 7.91
N ARG A 127 -4.35 -8.24 7.39
CA ARG A 127 -3.47 -9.14 8.16
C ARG A 127 -2.61 -8.40 9.17
N MET A 128 -2.13 -7.21 8.80
CA MET A 128 -1.34 -6.35 9.68
C MET A 128 -2.18 -5.67 10.76
N GLY A 129 -3.51 -5.78 10.68
CA GLY A 129 -4.42 -5.08 11.60
C GLY A 129 -4.57 -3.58 11.28
N VAL A 130 -3.99 -3.13 10.18
CA VAL A 130 -4.21 -1.78 9.65
C VAL A 130 -5.59 -1.82 8.99
N GLY A 131 -6.62 -1.38 9.73
CA GLY A 131 -7.97 -1.22 9.15
C GLY A 131 -7.92 -0.25 7.98
N GLU A 132 -8.89 -0.36 7.06
CA GLU A 132 -9.10 0.71 6.10
C GLU A 132 -9.21 2.01 6.92
N VAL A 133 -8.34 2.95 6.62
CA VAL A 133 -8.45 4.30 7.13
C VAL A 133 -9.68 4.88 6.42
N ARG A 134 -10.85 4.56 6.93
CA ARG A 134 -12.04 5.34 6.61
C ARG A 134 -11.73 6.73 7.13
N GLU A 135 -11.70 7.70 6.24
CA GLU A 135 -11.80 9.10 6.65
C GLU A 135 -12.90 9.16 7.69
N ASN A 136 -12.50 9.39 8.93
CA ASN A 136 -13.41 9.34 10.03
C ASN A 136 -14.50 10.36 9.70
N GLU A 137 -15.77 9.94 9.59
CA GLU A 137 -16.88 10.85 9.29
C GLU A 137 -16.90 12.03 10.25
N PHE A 138 -16.40 11.82 11.48
CA PHE A 138 -16.15 12.86 12.44
C PHE A 138 -15.08 13.88 11.98
N ALA A 139 -14.00 13.46 11.33
CA ALA A 139 -13.00 14.40 10.78
C ALA A 139 -13.59 15.23 9.63
N LYS A 140 -14.43 14.63 8.78
CA LYS A 140 -15.20 15.35 7.76
C LYS A 140 -16.21 16.31 8.38
N LEU A 141 -16.85 15.93 9.47
CA LEU A 141 -17.78 16.79 10.18
C LEU A 141 -17.05 17.95 10.85
N HIS A 142 -15.94 17.69 11.52
CA HIS A 142 -15.11 18.71 12.13
C HIS A 142 -14.53 19.70 11.12
N SER A 143 -14.06 19.23 9.96
CA SER A 143 -13.58 20.10 8.89
C SER A 143 -14.72 20.97 8.30
N LYS A 144 -15.91 20.40 8.12
CA LYS A 144 -17.10 21.16 7.69
C LYS A 144 -17.53 22.19 8.72
N ILE A 145 -17.51 21.86 10.01
CA ILE A 145 -17.82 22.80 11.11
C ILE A 145 -16.78 23.94 11.17
N ALA A 146 -15.49 23.60 11.05
CA ALA A 146 -14.42 24.60 11.03
C ALA A 146 -14.51 25.53 9.80
N ALA A 147 -14.85 24.98 8.63
CA ALA A 147 -15.08 25.77 7.42
C ALA A 147 -16.30 26.72 7.57
N ARG A 148 -17.40 26.22 8.14
CA ARG A 148 -18.58 27.07 8.43
C ARG A 148 -18.26 28.19 9.43
N ARG A 149 -17.53 27.92 10.51
CA ARG A 149 -17.12 28.95 11.48
C ARG A 149 -16.24 30.04 10.83
N LYS A 150 -15.34 29.67 9.92
CA LYS A 150 -14.56 30.63 9.14
C LYS A 150 -15.41 31.46 8.17
N ALA A 151 -16.47 30.90 7.63
CA ALA A 151 -17.36 31.59 6.69
C ALA A 151 -18.37 32.52 7.39
N THR A 152 -18.69 32.30 8.66
CA THR A 152 -19.65 33.11 9.43
C THR A 152 -18.99 34.19 10.29
N GLY A 153 -17.65 34.35 10.25
CA GLY A 153 -16.96 35.59 10.70
C GLY A 153 -17.16 35.94 12.19
N THR A 154 -17.26 34.93 13.08
CA THR A 154 -17.28 35.18 14.55
C THR A 154 -16.15 34.41 15.20
#